data_a66dde534f64f9eda9559cf6ed9f7048
#
_entry.id   a66dde534f64f9eda9559cf6ed9f7048
#
_cell.length_a   1.000
_cell.length_b   1.000
_cell.length_c   1.000
_cell.angle_alpha   90.00
_cell.angle_beta   90.00
_cell.angle_gamma   90.00
#
_symmetry.space_group_name_H-M   'P 1'
#
loop_
_entity.id
_entity.type
_entity.pdbx_description
1 polymer ?
#
loop_
_entity_poly.entity_id
_entity_poly.type
_entity_poly.pdbx_seq_one_letter_code
_entity_poly.pdbx_strand_id
1 'polypeptide(L)'
;AMLHLGDGPFAERLEPLVERAFSMTSSTSASAILMGSLDAARRALVNGQETIGAAISIANRMRDLVRADARFAIISDGFDAFPDIVKTDALRVPIDVSGTGQSGHWVRSRMTEQHGIYLEMSTATSVVAVIGALHAPDIDRFILALTSVADEAEALRAELGASPDLAPFPSLPAAGALRMLPRDAYFGESEVVAAAEAVGRVSADTLAAYPPGIPSLIPGEEITAETIAFLRAVAASPTGYVRGAVDSDVAGVRVVKGEHHTRARNAQR
;
A
#
# COMPACT_ATOMS: atom_id res chain seq x y z
N ALA A 1 -16.61 1.77 -11.81
CA ALA A 1 -15.29 2.36 -12.01
C ALA A 1 -15.36 3.38 -13.15
N MET A 2 -14.52 4.40 -13.12
CA MET A 2 -14.39 5.41 -14.17
C MET A 2 -12.92 5.46 -14.57
N LEU A 3 -12.66 5.55 -15.87
CA LEU A 3 -11.35 5.79 -16.43
C LEU A 3 -11.30 7.24 -16.93
N HIS A 4 -10.29 7.97 -16.54
CA HIS A 4 -10.09 9.36 -16.96
C HIS A 4 -8.79 9.44 -17.77
N LEU A 5 -8.88 10.03 -18.95
CA LEU A 5 -7.73 10.41 -19.76
C LEU A 5 -7.57 11.92 -19.64
N GLY A 6 -6.45 12.37 -19.09
CA GLY A 6 -6.19 13.81 -18.92
C GLY A 6 -5.74 14.45 -20.24
N ASP A 7 -6.01 15.75 -20.38
CA ASP A 7 -5.54 16.58 -21.49
C ASP A 7 -4.02 16.82 -21.36
N GLY A 8 -3.24 15.95 -21.95
CA GLY A 8 -1.79 16.02 -21.92
C GLY A 8 -1.18 15.81 -23.31
N PRO A 9 0.13 15.98 -23.48
CA PRO A 9 0.80 15.90 -24.78
C PRO A 9 0.69 14.51 -25.44
N PHE A 10 0.21 13.51 -24.72
CA PHE A 10 0.00 12.14 -25.20
C PHE A 10 -1.48 11.78 -25.37
N ALA A 11 -2.42 12.66 -25.03
CA ALA A 11 -3.86 12.35 -25.01
C ALA A 11 -4.35 11.83 -26.37
N GLU A 12 -4.11 12.56 -27.46
CA GLU A 12 -4.51 12.18 -28.82
C GLU A 12 -3.95 10.81 -29.26
N ARG A 13 -2.75 10.47 -28.81
CA ARG A 13 -2.11 9.19 -29.11
C ARG A 13 -2.67 8.04 -28.25
N LEU A 14 -3.00 8.32 -27.00
CA LEU A 14 -3.44 7.32 -26.02
C LEU A 14 -4.93 7.02 -26.15
N GLU A 15 -5.76 8.00 -26.50
CA GLU A 15 -7.21 7.87 -26.58
C GLU A 15 -7.66 6.65 -27.40
N PRO A 16 -7.23 6.46 -28.67
CA PRO A 16 -7.67 5.32 -29.47
C PRO A 16 -7.16 3.98 -28.92
N LEU A 17 -6.03 3.96 -28.23
CA LEU A 17 -5.51 2.75 -27.60
C LEU A 17 -6.32 2.38 -26.35
N VAL A 18 -6.70 3.37 -25.55
CA VAL A 18 -7.55 3.22 -24.37
C VAL A 18 -8.94 2.74 -24.79
N GLU A 19 -9.55 3.34 -25.83
CA GLU A 19 -10.85 2.91 -26.35
C GLU A 19 -10.84 1.46 -26.85
N ARG A 20 -9.80 1.06 -27.54
CA ARG A 20 -9.64 -0.34 -28.00
C ARG A 20 -9.49 -1.30 -26.83
N ALA A 21 -8.66 -0.94 -25.83
CA ALA A 21 -8.48 -1.76 -24.63
C ALA A 21 -9.79 -1.86 -23.85
N PHE A 22 -10.51 -0.75 -23.68
CA PHE A 22 -11.82 -0.72 -23.04
C PHE A 22 -12.83 -1.62 -23.75
N SER A 23 -12.96 -1.50 -25.09
CA SER A 23 -13.87 -2.32 -25.87
C SER A 23 -13.55 -3.82 -25.77
N MET A 24 -12.26 -4.18 -25.71
CA MET A 24 -11.81 -5.57 -25.59
C MET A 24 -12.07 -6.17 -24.22
N THR A 25 -11.98 -5.35 -23.15
CA THR A 25 -12.06 -5.84 -21.76
C THR A 25 -13.43 -5.62 -21.11
N SER A 26 -14.28 -4.78 -21.72
CA SER A 26 -15.60 -4.50 -21.18
C SER A 26 -16.57 -5.64 -21.36
N SER A 27 -17.36 -5.92 -20.32
CA SER A 27 -18.51 -6.82 -20.41
C SER A 27 -19.67 -6.15 -21.13
N THR A 28 -20.41 -6.91 -21.95
CA THR A 28 -21.65 -6.46 -22.59
C THR A 28 -22.85 -6.41 -21.63
N SER A 29 -22.72 -7.06 -20.46
CA SER A 29 -23.78 -7.14 -19.44
C SER A 29 -23.65 -5.98 -18.46
N ALA A 30 -24.31 -4.88 -18.73
CA ALA A 30 -24.35 -3.75 -17.81
C ALA A 30 -25.24 -4.07 -16.60
N SER A 31 -24.73 -3.84 -15.38
CA SER A 31 -25.52 -3.92 -14.17
C SER A 31 -26.18 -2.58 -13.87
N ALA A 32 -27.50 -2.52 -13.99
CA ALA A 32 -28.28 -1.31 -13.70
C ALA A 32 -28.13 -0.88 -12.23
N ILE A 33 -27.96 -1.82 -11.31
CA ILE A 33 -27.74 -1.53 -9.88
C ILE A 33 -26.40 -0.84 -9.66
N LEU A 34 -25.32 -1.33 -10.29
CA LEU A 34 -24.00 -0.68 -10.21
C LEU A 34 -24.00 0.68 -10.87
N MET A 35 -24.67 0.83 -12.03
CA MET A 35 -24.79 2.12 -12.72
C MET A 35 -25.57 3.13 -11.87
N GLY A 36 -26.69 2.71 -11.27
CA GLY A 36 -27.47 3.54 -10.35
C GLY A 36 -26.68 3.96 -9.11
N SER A 37 -25.88 3.04 -8.54
CA SER A 37 -24.99 3.35 -7.42
C SER A 37 -23.92 4.38 -7.79
N LEU A 38 -23.31 4.26 -8.97
CA LEU A 38 -22.33 5.23 -9.49
C LEU A 38 -22.96 6.61 -9.72
N ASP A 39 -24.16 6.68 -10.29
CA ASP A 39 -24.84 7.96 -10.50
C ASP A 39 -25.26 8.61 -9.17
N ALA A 40 -25.72 7.82 -8.20
CA ALA A 40 -26.01 8.30 -6.86
C ALA A 40 -24.75 8.87 -6.18
N ALA A 41 -23.63 8.18 -6.28
CA ALA A 41 -22.35 8.65 -5.73
C ALA A 41 -21.88 9.93 -6.44
N ARG A 42 -21.95 9.99 -7.78
CA ARG A 42 -21.64 11.20 -8.56
C ARG A 42 -22.49 12.37 -8.11
N ARG A 43 -23.80 12.17 -7.97
CA ARG A 43 -24.73 13.21 -7.51
C ARG A 43 -24.41 13.69 -6.10
N ALA A 44 -24.08 12.76 -5.18
CA ALA A 44 -23.66 13.10 -3.84
C ALA A 44 -22.40 13.96 -3.83
N LEU A 45 -21.40 13.65 -4.68
CA LEU A 45 -20.17 14.45 -4.81
C LEU A 45 -20.43 15.84 -5.39
N VAL A 46 -21.23 15.94 -6.45
CA VAL A 46 -21.57 17.24 -7.08
C VAL A 46 -22.25 18.19 -6.09
N ASN A 47 -23.12 17.67 -5.24
CA ASN A 47 -23.85 18.44 -4.22
C ASN A 47 -23.18 18.41 -2.84
N GLY A 48 -22.02 17.80 -2.72
CA GLY A 48 -21.38 17.47 -1.44
C GLY A 48 -20.45 18.55 -0.89
N GLN A 49 -20.41 19.75 -1.43
CA GLN A 49 -19.45 20.78 -1.01
C GLN A 49 -19.49 21.06 0.51
N GLU A 50 -20.68 21.22 1.07
CA GLU A 50 -20.86 21.45 2.51
C GLU A 50 -20.45 20.22 3.32
N THR A 51 -20.93 19.04 2.94
CA THR A 51 -20.66 17.77 3.64
C THR A 51 -19.17 17.42 3.60
N ILE A 52 -18.53 17.54 2.45
CA ILE A 52 -17.09 17.29 2.30
C ILE A 52 -16.27 18.34 3.04
N GLY A 53 -16.68 19.62 2.99
CA GLY A 53 -16.04 20.70 3.74
C GLY A 53 -16.10 20.47 5.26
N ALA A 54 -17.23 19.99 5.78
CA ALA A 54 -17.37 19.61 7.18
C ALA A 54 -16.44 18.43 7.53
N ALA A 55 -16.35 17.41 6.68
CA ALA A 55 -15.45 16.28 6.88
C ALA A 55 -13.97 16.69 6.89
N ILE A 56 -13.57 17.62 6.02
CA ILE A 56 -12.21 18.19 6.01
C ILE A 56 -11.93 18.95 7.32
N SER A 57 -12.90 19.72 7.82
CA SER A 57 -12.77 20.43 9.09
C SER A 57 -12.60 19.47 10.28
N ILE A 58 -13.32 18.35 10.27
CA ILE A 58 -13.18 17.26 11.24
C ILE A 58 -11.80 16.63 11.16
N ALA A 59 -11.32 16.32 9.95
CA ALA A 59 -9.98 15.76 9.75
C ALA A 59 -8.88 16.71 10.23
N ASN A 60 -9.03 18.01 10.02
CA ASN A 60 -8.09 19.03 10.53
C ASN A 60 -8.11 19.09 12.07
N ARG A 61 -9.29 19.11 12.68
CA ARG A 61 -9.41 19.03 14.15
C ARG A 61 -8.74 17.78 14.71
N MET A 62 -8.93 16.63 14.04
CA MET A 62 -8.25 15.39 14.42
C MET A 62 -6.73 15.53 14.38
N ARG A 63 -6.17 16.12 13.31
CA ARG A 63 -4.73 16.39 13.21
C ARG A 63 -4.22 17.27 14.35
N ASP A 64 -4.97 18.32 14.68
CA ASP A 64 -4.58 19.24 15.76
C ASP A 64 -4.56 18.54 17.13
N LEU A 65 -5.55 17.69 17.41
CA LEU A 65 -5.60 16.91 18.64
C LEU A 65 -4.49 15.84 18.70
N VAL A 66 -4.17 15.20 17.59
CA VAL A 66 -3.03 14.25 17.51
C VAL A 66 -1.70 14.96 17.77
N ARG A 67 -1.48 16.15 17.20
CA ARG A 67 -0.25 16.96 17.44
C ARG A 67 -0.10 17.41 18.88
N ALA A 68 -1.19 17.46 19.65
CA ALA A 68 -1.14 17.88 21.06
C ALA A 68 -0.48 16.83 21.97
N ASP A 69 -0.36 15.58 21.53
CA ASP A 69 0.36 14.51 22.25
C ASP A 69 1.69 14.22 21.57
N ALA A 70 2.80 14.49 22.27
CA ALA A 70 4.16 14.35 21.73
C ALA A 70 4.56 12.93 21.33
N ARG A 71 3.76 11.91 21.68
CA ARG A 71 3.97 10.51 21.26
C ARG A 71 3.58 10.28 19.81
N PHE A 72 2.88 11.22 19.19
CA PHE A 72 2.37 11.13 17.82
C PHE A 72 2.86 12.28 16.95
N ALA A 73 2.92 12.03 15.65
CA ALA A 73 3.14 13.08 14.67
C ALA A 73 2.20 12.87 13.46
N ILE A 74 1.94 13.92 12.72
CA ILE A 74 1.20 13.85 11.46
C ILE A 74 2.20 13.76 10.32
N ILE A 75 2.26 12.62 9.64
CA ILE A 75 3.25 12.36 8.57
C ILE A 75 3.10 13.38 7.43
N SER A 76 1.88 13.77 7.10
CA SER A 76 1.64 14.74 6.02
C SER A 76 2.19 16.14 6.29
N ASP A 77 2.57 16.46 7.53
CA ASP A 77 3.22 17.75 7.84
C ASP A 77 4.63 17.87 7.23
N GLY A 78 5.26 16.74 6.91
CA GLY A 78 6.56 16.69 6.25
C GLY A 78 6.51 16.62 4.71
N PHE A 79 5.32 16.62 4.10
CA PHE A 79 5.19 16.39 2.66
C PHE A 79 5.71 17.56 1.80
N ASP A 80 5.72 18.76 2.32
CA ASP A 80 6.28 19.95 1.65
C ASP A 80 7.79 19.82 1.34
N ALA A 81 8.49 18.91 2.02
CA ALA A 81 9.89 18.60 1.73
C ALA A 81 10.08 17.81 0.44
N PHE A 82 8.99 17.28 -0.15
CA PHE A 82 9.03 16.43 -1.34
C PHE A 82 8.36 17.17 -2.52
N PRO A 83 9.14 17.68 -3.50
CA PRO A 83 8.62 18.49 -4.60
C PRO A 83 7.65 17.72 -5.53
N ASP A 84 7.72 16.39 -5.51
CA ASP A 84 6.85 15.53 -6.32
C ASP A 84 5.45 15.30 -5.69
N ILE A 85 5.27 15.69 -4.43
CA ILE A 85 3.96 15.62 -3.76
C ILE A 85 3.20 16.91 -4.03
N VAL A 86 2.44 16.92 -5.13
CA VAL A 86 1.69 18.12 -5.55
C VAL A 86 0.36 18.31 -4.84
N LYS A 87 -0.23 17.25 -4.29
CA LYS A 87 -1.50 17.28 -3.53
C LYS A 87 -1.58 16.12 -2.54
N THR A 88 -2.29 16.34 -1.44
CA THR A 88 -2.60 15.34 -0.41
C THR A 88 -4.11 15.19 -0.26
N ASP A 89 -4.54 13.98 0.14
CA ASP A 89 -5.94 13.73 0.48
C ASP A 89 -6.24 14.28 1.89
N ALA A 90 -7.05 15.34 1.95
CA ALA A 90 -7.40 16.00 3.19
C ALA A 90 -8.18 15.08 4.17
N LEU A 91 -8.85 14.04 3.67
CA LEU A 91 -9.65 13.11 4.47
C LEU A 91 -8.83 11.92 5.00
N ARG A 92 -7.58 11.75 4.57
CA ARG A 92 -6.66 10.76 5.12
C ARG A 92 -5.75 11.41 6.16
N VAL A 93 -5.72 10.82 7.35
CA VAL A 93 -4.91 11.29 8.48
C VAL A 93 -3.85 10.23 8.78
N PRO A 94 -2.64 10.36 8.22
CA PRO A 94 -1.54 9.46 8.50
C PRO A 94 -0.85 9.89 9.79
N ILE A 95 -0.86 9.01 10.80
CA ILE A 95 -0.34 9.25 12.15
C ILE A 95 0.91 8.40 12.34
N ASP A 96 2.03 9.03 12.62
CA ASP A 96 3.23 8.37 13.13
C ASP A 96 3.00 8.03 14.61
N VAL A 97 3.15 6.77 14.96
CA VAL A 97 2.98 6.23 16.32
C VAL A 97 4.29 5.70 16.90
N SER A 98 5.42 5.91 16.23
CA SER A 98 6.73 5.42 16.66
C SER A 98 7.14 5.90 18.05
N GLY A 99 6.68 7.10 18.46
CA GLY A 99 6.90 7.65 19.80
C GLY A 99 6.28 6.83 20.93
N THR A 100 5.30 5.95 20.64
CA THR A 100 4.75 5.02 21.64
C THR A 100 5.71 3.87 21.97
N GLY A 101 6.70 3.61 21.12
CA GLY A 101 7.58 2.47 21.25
C GLY A 101 6.95 1.16 20.78
N GLN A 102 5.80 1.20 20.11
CA GLN A 102 5.13 0.04 19.50
C GLN A 102 4.94 0.23 18.00
N SER A 103 4.75 -0.88 17.28
CA SER A 103 4.47 -0.80 15.84
C SER A 103 3.07 -0.23 15.55
N GLY A 104 2.91 0.38 14.37
CA GLY A 104 1.58 0.79 13.91
C GLY A 104 0.62 -0.39 13.77
N HIS A 105 1.13 -1.61 13.51
CA HIS A 105 0.33 -2.82 13.48
C HIS A 105 -0.24 -3.17 14.86
N TRP A 106 0.59 -3.07 15.89
CA TRP A 106 0.18 -3.28 17.27
C TRP A 106 -0.89 -2.25 17.68
N VAL A 107 -0.63 -0.96 17.42
CA VAL A 107 -1.59 0.12 17.71
C VAL A 107 -2.92 -0.13 17.00
N ARG A 108 -2.89 -0.49 15.70
CA ARG A 108 -4.11 -0.80 14.94
C ARG A 108 -4.89 -1.96 15.55
N SER A 109 -4.22 -3.04 15.95
CA SER A 109 -4.87 -4.19 16.60
C SER A 109 -5.56 -3.77 17.89
N ARG A 110 -4.88 -3.02 18.76
CA ARG A 110 -5.45 -2.51 20.02
C ARG A 110 -6.64 -1.59 19.82
N MET A 111 -6.53 -0.65 18.85
CA MET A 111 -7.66 0.22 18.47
C MET A 111 -8.88 -0.58 18.05
N THR A 112 -8.68 -1.67 17.32
CA THR A 112 -9.77 -2.53 16.88
C THR A 112 -10.32 -3.40 18.01
N GLU A 113 -9.46 -4.10 18.73
CA GLU A 113 -9.85 -5.11 19.74
C GLU A 113 -10.47 -4.49 20.97
N GLN A 114 -9.92 -3.39 21.47
CA GLN A 114 -10.34 -2.78 22.73
C GLN A 114 -11.38 -1.67 22.55
N HIS A 115 -11.30 -0.95 21.42
CA HIS A 115 -12.13 0.24 21.20
C HIS A 115 -13.10 0.12 20.03
N GLY A 116 -13.04 -0.96 19.23
CA GLY A 116 -13.88 -1.14 18.06
C GLY A 116 -13.65 -0.07 16.98
N ILE A 117 -12.43 0.49 16.91
CA ILE A 117 -12.06 1.51 15.93
C ILE A 117 -11.20 0.87 14.84
N TYR A 118 -11.73 0.93 13.61
CA TYR A 118 -11.09 0.34 12.43
C TYR A 118 -10.31 1.41 11.67
N LEU A 119 -9.01 1.20 11.54
CA LEU A 119 -8.12 2.05 10.78
C LEU A 119 -7.89 1.46 9.38
N GLU A 120 -7.73 2.32 8.38
CA GLU A 120 -7.57 1.93 6.97
C GLU A 120 -6.35 1.01 6.77
N MET A 121 -5.21 1.43 7.28
CA MET A 121 -3.98 0.67 7.19
C MET A 121 -3.02 0.99 8.33
N SER A 122 -1.99 0.16 8.46
CA SER A 122 -0.88 0.36 9.37
C SER A 122 0.44 -0.06 8.71
N THR A 123 1.53 0.53 9.18
CA THR A 123 2.91 0.15 8.85
C THR A 123 3.67 -0.16 10.14
N ALA A 124 4.97 -0.39 10.05
CA ALA A 124 5.81 -0.55 11.23
C ALA A 124 5.77 0.68 12.16
N THR A 125 5.58 1.88 11.63
CA THR A 125 5.68 3.13 12.41
C THR A 125 4.41 3.98 12.38
N SER A 126 3.42 3.61 11.58
CA SER A 126 2.27 4.49 11.38
C SER A 126 0.95 3.76 11.26
N VAL A 127 -0.11 4.53 11.48
CA VAL A 127 -1.50 4.14 11.17
C VAL A 127 -2.15 5.22 10.32
N VAL A 128 -3.14 4.85 9.50
CA VAL A 128 -3.90 5.79 8.68
C VAL A 128 -5.37 5.70 9.04
N ALA A 129 -5.93 6.83 9.45
CA ALA A 129 -7.37 7.01 9.61
C ALA A 129 -7.96 7.67 8.35
N VAL A 130 -9.16 7.25 7.95
CA VAL A 130 -9.93 7.84 6.86
C VAL A 130 -11.23 8.43 7.42
N ILE A 131 -11.43 9.71 7.16
CA ILE A 131 -12.64 10.43 7.58
C ILE A 131 -13.69 10.34 6.48
N GLY A 132 -14.80 9.67 6.78
CA GLY A 132 -15.92 9.57 5.84
C GLY A 132 -16.69 10.88 5.72
N ALA A 133 -17.13 11.21 4.49
CA ALA A 133 -17.87 12.44 4.23
C ALA A 133 -19.34 12.38 4.68
N LEU A 134 -19.93 11.18 4.83
CA LEU A 134 -21.36 11.03 5.12
C LEU A 134 -21.67 10.95 6.61
N HIS A 135 -20.74 10.49 7.42
CA HIS A 135 -20.91 10.33 8.86
C HIS A 135 -19.70 10.91 9.57
N ALA A 136 -19.92 11.95 10.37
CA ALA A 136 -18.87 12.51 11.19
C ALA A 136 -18.45 11.50 12.28
N PRO A 137 -17.17 11.08 12.31
CA PRO A 137 -16.69 10.22 13.38
C PRO A 137 -16.63 10.99 14.71
N ASP A 138 -16.75 10.27 15.81
CA ASP A 138 -16.51 10.81 17.14
C ASP A 138 -14.99 10.95 17.36
N ILE A 139 -14.48 12.16 17.13
CA ILE A 139 -13.05 12.45 17.24
C ILE A 139 -12.55 12.39 18.68
N ASP A 140 -13.38 12.82 19.64
CA ASP A 140 -12.99 12.82 21.05
C ASP A 140 -12.83 11.37 21.54
N ARG A 141 -13.75 10.48 21.15
CA ARG A 141 -13.61 9.03 21.38
C ARG A 141 -12.36 8.45 20.71
N PHE A 142 -12.06 8.87 19.48
CA PHE A 142 -10.88 8.41 18.77
C PHE A 142 -9.60 8.80 19.52
N ILE A 143 -9.47 10.05 19.94
CA ILE A 143 -8.29 10.55 20.66
C ILE A 143 -8.15 9.86 22.01
N LEU A 144 -9.24 9.70 22.77
CA LEU A 144 -9.22 8.95 24.02
C LEU A 144 -8.73 7.50 23.84
N ALA A 145 -9.21 6.82 22.80
CA ALA A 145 -8.76 5.48 22.48
C ALA A 145 -7.28 5.43 22.09
N LEU A 146 -6.83 6.35 21.24
CA LEU A 146 -5.44 6.42 20.79
C LEU A 146 -4.48 6.71 21.96
N THR A 147 -4.86 7.63 22.86
CA THR A 147 -4.11 7.93 24.09
C THR A 147 -4.07 6.72 25.02
N SER A 148 -5.20 6.04 25.25
CA SER A 148 -5.27 4.83 26.07
C SER A 148 -4.35 3.71 25.57
N VAL A 149 -4.30 3.52 24.24
CA VAL A 149 -3.39 2.54 23.62
C VAL A 149 -1.93 2.97 23.78
N ALA A 150 -1.62 4.25 23.71
CA ALA A 150 -0.27 4.74 23.96
C ALA A 150 0.15 4.60 25.44
N ASP A 151 -0.76 4.78 26.38
CA ASP A 151 -0.51 4.56 27.82
C ASP A 151 -0.23 3.07 28.10
N GLU A 152 -0.98 2.17 27.46
CA GLU A 152 -0.70 0.71 27.52
C GLU A 152 0.69 0.40 26.94
N ALA A 153 1.07 1.01 25.83
CA ALA A 153 2.38 0.84 25.21
C ALA A 153 3.52 1.27 26.15
N GLU A 154 3.36 2.40 26.84
CA GLU A 154 4.34 2.88 27.82
C GLU A 154 4.45 1.92 29.02
N ALA A 155 3.34 1.42 29.53
CA ALA A 155 3.33 0.45 30.62
C ALA A 155 4.05 -0.84 30.24
N LEU A 156 3.77 -1.40 29.06
CA LEU A 156 4.45 -2.58 28.52
C LEU A 156 5.95 -2.36 28.35
N ARG A 157 6.33 -1.17 27.86
CA ARG A 157 7.75 -0.81 27.70
C ARG A 157 8.47 -0.71 29.04
N ALA A 158 7.80 -0.22 30.07
CA ALA A 158 8.36 -0.16 31.42
C ALA A 158 8.58 -1.55 32.04
N GLU A 159 7.69 -2.50 31.73
CA GLU A 159 7.75 -3.87 32.26
C GLU A 159 8.71 -4.78 31.46
N LEU A 160 8.68 -4.72 30.14
CA LEU A 160 9.32 -5.69 29.25
C LEU A 160 10.54 -5.15 28.51
N GLY A 161 10.80 -3.84 28.58
CA GLY A 161 11.82 -3.18 27.77
C GLY A 161 11.32 -2.83 26.35
N ALA A 162 12.27 -2.55 25.45
CA ALA A 162 11.92 -2.18 24.06
C ALA A 162 11.22 -3.33 23.32
N SER A 163 10.12 -3.01 22.65
CA SER A 163 9.38 -4.01 21.86
C SER A 163 10.22 -4.54 20.69
N PRO A 164 10.30 -5.85 20.50
CA PRO A 164 10.96 -6.45 19.34
C PRO A 164 10.26 -6.09 18.00
N ASP A 165 9.00 -5.67 18.02
CA ASP A 165 8.24 -5.29 16.83
C ASP A 165 8.70 -3.97 16.18
N LEU A 166 9.56 -3.22 16.86
CA LEU A 166 10.17 -1.98 16.33
C LEU A 166 11.47 -2.22 15.55
N ALA A 167 11.87 -3.45 15.33
CA ALA A 167 12.95 -3.69 14.38
C ALA A 167 12.58 -2.99 13.06
N PRO A 168 13.41 -2.07 12.55
CA PRO A 168 13.09 -1.34 11.34
C PRO A 168 12.82 -2.36 10.24
N PHE A 169 11.65 -2.24 9.61
CA PHE A 169 11.34 -3.01 8.41
C PHE A 169 12.49 -2.78 7.42
N PRO A 170 13.05 -3.81 6.83
CA PRO A 170 14.11 -3.61 5.86
C PRO A 170 13.59 -2.66 4.77
N SER A 171 14.44 -1.71 4.35
CA SER A 171 14.09 -0.79 3.26
C SER A 171 13.77 -1.59 2.01
N LEU A 172 12.79 -1.12 1.24
CA LEU A 172 12.47 -1.72 -0.05
C LEU A 172 13.74 -1.78 -0.91
N PRO A 173 14.14 -2.96 -1.41
CA PRO A 173 15.34 -3.08 -2.25
C PRO A 173 15.13 -2.35 -3.58
N ALA A 174 16.23 -2.00 -4.22
CA ALA A 174 16.17 -1.53 -5.60
C ALA A 174 15.63 -2.64 -6.50
N ALA A 175 14.84 -2.25 -7.50
CA ALA A 175 14.33 -3.18 -8.50
C ALA A 175 15.48 -3.84 -9.28
N GLY A 176 15.35 -5.11 -9.56
CA GLY A 176 16.30 -5.83 -10.44
C GLY A 176 16.15 -5.38 -11.91
N ALA A 177 17.07 -5.81 -12.75
CA ALA A 177 16.99 -5.49 -14.16
C ALA A 177 15.82 -6.22 -14.85
N LEU A 178 15.01 -5.52 -15.62
CA LEU A 178 14.00 -6.14 -16.45
C LEU A 178 14.67 -6.89 -17.62
N ARG A 179 14.62 -8.22 -17.61
CA ARG A 179 15.29 -9.11 -18.59
C ARG A 179 14.39 -9.53 -19.73
N MET A 180 13.06 -9.57 -19.50
CA MET A 180 12.07 -9.88 -20.50
C MET A 180 10.76 -9.15 -20.20
N LEU A 181 9.83 -9.15 -21.15
CA LEU A 181 8.54 -8.52 -20.92
C LEU A 181 7.75 -9.27 -19.83
N PRO A 182 7.07 -8.57 -18.91
CA PRO A 182 6.29 -9.19 -17.84
C PRO A 182 5.29 -10.24 -18.34
N ARG A 183 4.64 -9.98 -19.47
CA ARG A 183 3.71 -10.90 -20.09
C ARG A 183 4.37 -12.22 -20.50
N ASP A 184 5.56 -12.13 -21.10
CA ASP A 184 6.26 -13.30 -21.62
C ASP A 184 6.81 -14.16 -20.47
N ALA A 185 7.23 -13.51 -19.37
CA ALA A 185 7.64 -14.19 -18.16
C ALA A 185 6.48 -14.89 -17.46
N TYR A 186 5.35 -14.20 -17.34
CA TYR A 186 4.18 -14.70 -16.59
C TYR A 186 3.49 -15.87 -17.29
N PHE A 187 3.38 -15.84 -18.62
CA PHE A 187 2.73 -16.88 -19.40
C PHE A 187 3.72 -17.91 -19.97
N GLY A 188 5.01 -17.73 -19.76
CA GLY A 188 6.05 -18.67 -20.20
C GLY A 188 6.12 -19.92 -19.32
N GLU A 189 6.91 -20.88 -19.76
CA GLU A 189 7.23 -22.04 -18.92
C GLU A 189 7.99 -21.59 -17.67
N SER A 190 7.57 -22.09 -16.51
CA SER A 190 8.12 -21.73 -15.22
C SER A 190 8.36 -22.95 -14.33
N GLU A 191 9.22 -22.81 -13.35
CA GLU A 191 9.49 -23.79 -12.32
C GLU A 191 9.65 -23.10 -10.96
N VAL A 192 9.42 -23.86 -9.89
CA VAL A 192 9.66 -23.38 -8.53
C VAL A 192 11.02 -23.90 -8.10
N VAL A 193 11.88 -22.99 -7.65
CA VAL A 193 13.21 -23.31 -7.12
C VAL A 193 13.36 -22.78 -5.70
N ALA A 194 14.35 -23.26 -4.97
CA ALA A 194 14.66 -22.70 -3.65
C ALA A 194 15.05 -21.22 -3.77
N ALA A 195 14.68 -20.39 -2.80
CA ALA A 195 14.92 -18.95 -2.81
C ALA A 195 16.40 -18.58 -3.07
N ALA A 196 17.34 -19.38 -2.53
CA ALA A 196 18.77 -19.17 -2.76
C ALA A 196 19.17 -19.43 -4.25
N GLU A 197 18.49 -20.36 -4.92
CA GLU A 197 18.72 -20.72 -6.32
C GLU A 197 18.00 -19.78 -7.29
N ALA A 198 17.03 -19.00 -6.77
CA ALA A 198 16.30 -18.03 -7.55
C ALA A 198 17.10 -16.76 -7.84
N VAL A 199 18.11 -16.45 -7.03
CA VAL A 199 18.96 -15.26 -7.23
C VAL A 199 19.67 -15.31 -8.57
N GLY A 200 19.58 -14.20 -9.34
CA GLY A 200 20.09 -14.09 -10.71
C GLY A 200 19.17 -14.68 -11.79
N ARG A 201 18.08 -15.35 -11.40
CA ARG A 201 17.06 -15.86 -12.32
C ARG A 201 15.98 -14.81 -12.56
N VAL A 202 15.15 -15.05 -13.57
CA VAL A 202 14.04 -14.16 -13.94
C VAL A 202 12.77 -14.61 -13.25
N SER A 203 12.10 -13.70 -12.56
CA SER A 203 10.82 -13.97 -11.92
C SER A 203 9.73 -14.27 -12.93
N ALA A 204 8.90 -15.29 -12.63
CA ALA A 204 7.68 -15.58 -13.37
C ALA A 204 6.42 -15.05 -12.67
N ASP A 205 6.52 -14.60 -11.41
CA ASP A 205 5.38 -14.15 -10.60
C ASP A 205 5.58 -12.71 -10.09
N THR A 206 4.45 -12.10 -9.68
CA THR A 206 4.47 -10.87 -8.91
C THR A 206 4.48 -11.21 -7.44
N LEU A 207 5.51 -10.76 -6.70
CA LEU A 207 5.59 -10.86 -5.25
C LEU A 207 5.46 -9.47 -4.63
N ALA A 208 4.49 -9.31 -3.76
CA ALA A 208 4.21 -8.03 -3.09
C ALA A 208 4.25 -8.19 -1.58
N ALA A 209 5.10 -7.40 -0.94
CA ALA A 209 5.11 -7.28 0.52
C ALA A 209 3.80 -6.63 1.01
N TYR A 210 3.11 -7.24 1.94
CA TYR A 210 1.87 -6.73 2.49
C TYR A 210 1.93 -6.63 4.02
N PRO A 211 1.55 -5.46 4.60
CA PRO A 211 1.24 -4.18 3.97
C PRO A 211 2.45 -3.52 3.28
N PRO A 212 2.27 -2.56 2.34
CA PRO A 212 1.04 -2.03 1.78
C PRO A 212 0.55 -2.76 0.53
N GLY A 213 1.25 -3.76 0.02
CA GLY A 213 0.89 -4.51 -1.18
C GLY A 213 1.51 -3.95 -2.46
N ILE A 214 2.58 -3.18 -2.35
CA ILE A 214 3.37 -2.73 -3.49
C ILE A 214 4.22 -3.90 -4.00
N PRO A 215 4.20 -4.23 -5.30
CA PRO A 215 5.06 -5.25 -5.85
C PRO A 215 6.53 -4.94 -5.58
N SER A 216 7.20 -5.89 -4.93
CA SER A 216 8.64 -5.85 -4.66
C SER A 216 9.42 -6.62 -5.71
N LEU A 217 8.74 -7.43 -6.50
CA LEU A 217 9.25 -8.22 -7.61
C LEU A 217 8.12 -8.41 -8.63
N ILE A 218 8.40 -8.21 -9.90
CA ILE A 218 7.43 -8.41 -10.99
C ILE A 218 7.94 -9.46 -11.98
N PRO A 219 7.04 -10.08 -12.79
CA PRO A 219 7.46 -11.02 -13.82
C PRO A 219 8.41 -10.35 -14.81
N GLY A 220 9.45 -11.07 -15.22
CA GLY A 220 10.45 -10.55 -16.16
C GLY A 220 11.62 -9.82 -15.52
N GLU A 221 11.56 -9.57 -14.23
CA GLU A 221 12.61 -8.93 -13.45
C GLU A 221 13.62 -9.95 -12.93
N GLU A 222 14.91 -9.60 -12.94
CA GLU A 222 15.96 -10.41 -12.32
C GLU A 222 15.85 -10.35 -10.81
N ILE A 223 15.84 -11.51 -10.18
CA ILE A 223 15.72 -11.68 -8.73
C ILE A 223 17.06 -11.37 -8.07
N THR A 224 17.10 -10.37 -7.18
CA THR A 224 18.32 -10.04 -6.44
C THR A 224 18.33 -10.71 -5.06
N ALA A 225 19.52 -10.86 -4.47
CA ALA A 225 19.65 -11.38 -3.11
C ALA A 225 18.96 -10.48 -2.08
N GLU A 226 19.02 -9.16 -2.30
CA GLU A 226 18.38 -8.16 -1.45
C GLU A 226 16.84 -8.29 -1.50
N THR A 227 16.28 -8.52 -2.70
CA THR A 227 14.83 -8.76 -2.85
C THR A 227 14.38 -10.01 -2.09
N ILE A 228 15.12 -11.10 -2.18
CA ILE A 228 14.80 -12.33 -1.43
C ILE A 228 14.92 -12.10 0.08
N ALA A 229 15.98 -11.44 0.53
CA ALA A 229 16.18 -11.13 1.95
C ALA A 229 15.05 -10.27 2.50
N PHE A 230 14.64 -9.23 1.74
CA PHE A 230 13.52 -8.36 2.09
C PHE A 230 12.20 -9.14 2.19
N LEU A 231 11.84 -9.93 1.17
CA LEU A 231 10.59 -10.67 1.14
C LEU A 231 10.51 -11.70 2.30
N ARG A 232 11.62 -12.37 2.60
CA ARG A 232 11.69 -13.31 3.74
C ARG A 232 11.60 -12.59 5.08
N ALA A 233 12.19 -11.42 5.23
CA ALA A 233 12.07 -10.62 6.44
C ALA A 233 10.61 -10.14 6.64
N VAL A 234 9.92 -9.77 5.55
CA VAL A 234 8.48 -9.47 5.58
C VAL A 234 7.66 -10.68 6.00
N ALA A 235 7.92 -11.85 5.41
CA ALA A 235 7.20 -13.09 5.73
C ALA A 235 7.43 -13.54 7.19
N ALA A 236 8.60 -13.29 7.75
CA ALA A 236 8.93 -13.61 9.15
C ALA A 236 8.36 -12.60 10.17
N SER A 237 7.86 -11.46 9.70
CA SER A 237 7.25 -10.44 10.56
C SER A 237 5.89 -10.91 11.08
N PRO A 238 5.51 -10.62 12.35
CA PRO A 238 4.24 -11.06 12.94
C PRO A 238 2.99 -10.61 12.17
N THR A 239 3.09 -9.51 11.41
CA THR A 239 1.96 -8.88 10.71
C THR A 239 2.16 -8.78 9.20
N GLY A 240 3.32 -9.22 8.71
CA GLY A 240 3.66 -9.20 7.29
C GLY A 240 3.33 -10.53 6.61
N TYR A 241 2.97 -10.45 5.34
CA TYR A 241 2.95 -11.61 4.44
C TYR A 241 3.33 -11.18 3.03
N VAL A 242 3.74 -12.15 2.22
CA VAL A 242 4.09 -11.90 0.81
C VAL A 242 2.97 -12.43 -0.08
N ARG A 243 2.22 -11.52 -0.68
CA ARG A 243 1.20 -11.89 -1.66
C ARG A 243 1.87 -12.40 -2.94
N GLY A 244 1.36 -13.52 -3.46
CA GLY A 244 1.89 -14.16 -4.67
C GLY A 244 3.01 -15.15 -4.40
N ALA A 245 3.49 -15.26 -3.16
CA ALA A 245 4.48 -16.26 -2.79
C ALA A 245 3.90 -17.70 -2.90
N VAL A 246 4.76 -18.64 -3.23
CA VAL A 246 4.42 -20.06 -3.35
C VAL A 246 4.14 -20.69 -1.99
N ASP A 247 4.84 -20.20 -0.98
CA ASP A 247 4.72 -20.63 0.42
C ASP A 247 4.81 -19.42 1.37
N SER A 248 4.40 -19.61 2.64
CA SER A 248 4.34 -18.55 3.65
C SER A 248 5.71 -17.94 4.00
N ASP A 249 6.78 -18.69 3.83
CA ASP A 249 8.12 -18.34 4.31
C ASP A 249 9.03 -17.86 3.18
N VAL A 250 8.49 -17.80 1.95
CA VAL A 250 9.25 -17.49 0.73
C VAL A 250 10.46 -18.43 0.60
N ALA A 251 10.28 -19.70 0.91
CA ALA A 251 11.31 -20.73 0.75
C ALA A 251 11.45 -21.14 -0.72
N GLY A 252 10.34 -21.13 -1.48
CA GLY A 252 10.26 -21.36 -2.92
C GLY A 252 9.90 -20.10 -3.69
N VAL A 253 10.51 -19.93 -4.87
CA VAL A 253 10.23 -18.83 -5.79
C VAL A 253 10.00 -19.36 -7.18
N ARG A 254 8.95 -18.87 -7.87
CA ARG A 254 8.67 -19.24 -9.26
C ARG A 254 9.51 -18.43 -10.21
N VAL A 255 10.28 -19.09 -11.04
CA VAL A 255 11.19 -18.50 -12.00
C VAL A 255 10.88 -18.99 -13.40
N VAL A 256 11.22 -18.20 -14.40
CA VAL A 256 11.11 -18.62 -15.82
C VAL A 256 12.06 -19.79 -16.06
N LYS A 257 11.56 -20.85 -16.71
CA LYS A 257 12.33 -22.04 -17.03
C LYS A 257 13.23 -21.80 -18.24
N GLY A 258 14.48 -22.25 -18.15
CA GLY A 258 15.49 -22.15 -19.21
C GLY A 258 16.55 -21.09 -18.97
N GLU A 259 17.70 -21.25 -19.60
CA GLU A 259 18.79 -20.26 -19.61
C GLU A 259 18.39 -19.11 -20.55
N HIS A 260 17.87 -18.02 -19.99
CA HIS A 260 17.76 -16.77 -20.73
C HIS A 260 19.12 -16.08 -20.79
N HIS A 261 20.01 -16.62 -21.61
CA HIS A 261 21.14 -15.85 -22.12
C HIS A 261 20.57 -14.66 -22.89
N THR A 262 20.95 -13.48 -22.46
CA THR A 262 20.70 -12.15 -22.99
C THR A 262 20.66 -12.14 -24.52
N ARG A 263 19.48 -12.25 -25.15
CA ARG A 263 19.33 -11.69 -26.49
C ARG A 263 18.98 -10.22 -26.32
N ALA A 264 20.03 -9.40 -26.17
CA ALA A 264 19.94 -8.01 -26.55
C ALA A 264 19.46 -7.95 -28.00
N ARG A 265 18.15 -7.77 -28.22
CA ARG A 265 17.64 -7.37 -29.51
C ARG A 265 18.13 -5.96 -29.73
N ASN A 266 19.19 -5.83 -30.57
CA ASN A 266 19.58 -4.59 -31.21
C ASN A 266 18.33 -3.85 -31.67
N ALA A 267 18.04 -2.73 -30.99
CA ALA A 267 17.21 -1.67 -31.52
C ALA A 267 18.00 -0.98 -32.63
N GLN A 268 17.94 -1.55 -33.82
CA GLN A 268 18.27 -0.88 -35.09
C GLN A 268 17.30 -1.42 -36.14
N ARG A 269 16.17 -0.71 -36.27
CA ARG A 269 15.54 -0.30 -37.53
C ARG A 269 14.36 0.64 -37.21
#